data_4af61c010ed725b1887d55f97fcc2170
#
_entry.id   4af61c010ed725b1887d55f97fcc2170
#
_cell.length_a   1.000
_cell.length_b   1.000
_cell.length_c   1.000
_cell.angle_alpha   90.00
_cell.angle_beta   90.00
_cell.angle_gamma   90.00
#
_symmetry.space_group_name_H-M   'P 1'
#
loop_
_entity.id
_entity.type
_entity.pdbx_description
1 polymer ?
#
loop_
_entity_poly.entity_id
_entity_poly.type
_entity_poly.pdbx_seq_one_letter_code
_entity_poly.pdbx_strand_id
1 'polypeptide(L)'
;MSDKQPLTGQVAVVAGATRGAGRGIARALGEAGATVYCTGRSVRGNPSPYKRPETIDETAEMIGQAGGTAIAVRVDHTIEPEVEALFARVMRDHGRLDVVADCVAGEDPMMAQWASFWKVKLDKADAILRQALVSHFITAKHAALTMIKAKRGLIVEVTEGDQFGAGGNPMTQTVKLALKAMALNMAGELEPHGVTAVAIVPGFLRSESMLEHFKVTEDNWRDGGKKDPNFLESETPMYVGRAVAALAGDPNMTSRSGQLLASWELAREFQFTDVDGRRPDWGRYDIDWSAHPRSLLQMFRTGLDLQIAWLETVLARSREFRAKLPA
;
A
#
# COMPACT_ATOMS: atom_id res chain seq x y z
N MET A 1 30.65 -1.25 8.43
CA MET A 1 29.38 -0.51 8.65
C MET A 1 28.56 -1.36 9.58
N SER A 2 27.99 -0.77 10.63
CA SER A 2 27.32 -1.50 11.72
C SER A 2 26.15 -2.32 11.19
N ASP A 3 26.16 -3.64 11.42
CA ASP A 3 25.08 -4.61 11.15
C ASP A 3 23.82 -4.40 12.02
N LYS A 4 23.50 -3.17 12.39
CA LYS A 4 22.29 -2.89 13.15
C LYS A 4 21.10 -2.84 12.19
N GLN A 5 20.25 -3.84 12.26
CA GLN A 5 18.92 -3.83 11.65
C GLN A 5 18.14 -2.64 12.22
N PRO A 6 17.74 -1.67 11.39
CA PRO A 6 17.23 -0.37 11.87
C PRO A 6 15.92 -0.45 12.67
N LEU A 7 15.16 -1.56 12.50
CA LEU A 7 13.89 -1.78 13.17
C LEU A 7 13.95 -2.79 14.33
N THR A 8 15.16 -3.10 14.80
CA THR A 8 15.35 -4.03 15.92
C THR A 8 14.53 -3.59 17.15
N GLY A 9 13.72 -4.49 17.67
CA GLY A 9 12.85 -4.25 18.82
C GLY A 9 11.56 -3.50 18.47
N GLN A 10 11.29 -3.18 17.22
CA GLN A 10 9.98 -2.69 16.76
C GLN A 10 9.02 -3.84 16.46
N VAL A 11 7.73 -3.57 16.57
CA VAL A 11 6.65 -4.51 16.26
C VAL A 11 5.78 -3.95 15.14
N ALA A 12 5.60 -4.74 14.10
CA ALA A 12 4.81 -4.39 12.94
C ALA A 12 3.63 -5.34 12.74
N VAL A 13 2.50 -4.82 12.28
CA VAL A 13 1.36 -5.59 11.79
C VAL A 13 1.22 -5.29 10.30
N VAL A 14 1.21 -6.34 9.47
CA VAL A 14 0.94 -6.22 8.04
C VAL A 14 -0.39 -6.91 7.74
N ALA A 15 -1.41 -6.11 7.49
CA ALA A 15 -2.72 -6.58 7.06
C ALA A 15 -2.67 -6.94 5.57
N GLY A 16 -3.14 -8.15 5.22
CA GLY A 16 -3.05 -8.62 3.84
C GLY A 16 -1.66 -9.13 3.44
N ALA A 17 -0.88 -9.68 4.38
CA ALA A 17 0.49 -10.16 4.15
C ALA A 17 0.61 -11.46 3.34
N THR A 18 -0.43 -11.88 2.65
CA THR A 18 -0.47 -13.17 1.95
C THR A 18 0.41 -13.21 0.69
N ARG A 19 0.41 -12.15 -0.11
CA ARG A 19 1.08 -12.02 -1.41
C ARG A 19 1.26 -10.55 -1.81
N GLY A 20 1.89 -10.30 -2.96
CA GLY A 20 2.07 -8.97 -3.54
C GLY A 20 2.72 -7.99 -2.58
N ALA A 21 2.25 -6.74 -2.57
CA ALA A 21 2.81 -5.67 -1.72
C ALA A 21 2.88 -6.07 -0.25
N GLY A 22 1.80 -6.66 0.31
CA GLY A 22 1.76 -7.06 1.72
C GLY A 22 2.83 -8.08 2.08
N ARG A 23 3.06 -9.09 1.23
CA ARG A 23 4.16 -10.07 1.41
C ARG A 23 5.53 -9.36 1.37
N GLY A 24 5.74 -8.49 0.38
CA GLY A 24 7.00 -7.76 0.24
C GLY A 24 7.27 -6.83 1.42
N ILE A 25 6.26 -6.11 1.88
CA ILE A 25 6.36 -5.23 3.06
C ILE A 25 6.66 -6.03 4.32
N ALA A 26 5.95 -7.14 4.56
CA ALA A 26 6.20 -7.98 5.72
C ALA A 26 7.64 -8.51 5.73
N ARG A 27 8.12 -9.00 4.58
CA ARG A 27 9.51 -9.48 4.45
C ARG A 27 10.53 -8.38 4.69
N ALA A 28 10.38 -7.22 4.08
CA ALA A 28 11.33 -6.12 4.23
C ALA A 28 11.39 -5.59 5.67
N LEU A 29 10.25 -5.50 6.35
CA LEU A 29 10.21 -5.13 7.77
C LEU A 29 10.90 -6.18 8.65
N GLY A 30 10.71 -7.47 8.37
CA GLY A 30 11.39 -8.57 9.06
C GLY A 30 12.91 -8.57 8.82
N GLU A 31 13.35 -8.39 7.56
CA GLU A 31 14.77 -8.25 7.21
C GLU A 31 15.41 -7.02 7.89
N ALA A 32 14.64 -5.95 8.10
CA ALA A 32 15.08 -4.77 8.84
C ALA A 32 15.09 -4.94 10.38
N GLY A 33 14.66 -6.10 10.90
CA GLY A 33 14.74 -6.47 12.33
C GLY A 33 13.46 -6.29 13.13
N ALA A 34 12.34 -5.91 12.52
CA ALA A 34 11.07 -5.86 13.21
C ALA A 34 10.52 -7.26 13.48
N THR A 35 9.76 -7.42 14.59
CA THR A 35 8.86 -8.55 14.76
C THR A 35 7.58 -8.28 13.97
N VAL A 36 7.25 -9.15 12.99
CA VAL A 36 6.17 -8.89 12.03
C VAL A 36 5.00 -9.85 12.26
N TYR A 37 3.83 -9.31 12.53
CA TYR A 37 2.56 -10.05 12.47
C TYR A 37 2.08 -10.06 11.01
N CYS A 38 2.18 -11.22 10.38
CA CYS A 38 1.67 -11.47 9.03
C CYS A 38 0.19 -11.85 9.15
N THR A 39 -0.74 -10.97 8.74
CA THR A 39 -2.16 -11.21 8.91
C THR A 39 -2.93 -11.28 7.60
N GLY A 40 -4.00 -12.06 7.59
CA GLY A 40 -4.84 -12.30 6.42
C GLY A 40 -5.69 -13.54 6.58
N ARG A 41 -6.54 -13.81 5.59
CA ARG A 41 -7.50 -14.93 5.65
C ARG A 41 -6.92 -16.26 5.16
N SER A 42 -5.91 -16.20 4.28
CA SER A 42 -5.34 -17.38 3.64
C SER A 42 -4.26 -17.99 4.52
N VAL A 43 -4.56 -19.15 5.08
CA VAL A 43 -3.63 -19.94 5.88
C VAL A 43 -3.45 -21.32 5.25
N ARG A 44 -2.39 -22.03 5.64
CA ARG A 44 -2.13 -23.39 5.18
C ARG A 44 -3.33 -24.30 5.49
N GLY A 45 -3.81 -25.00 4.48
CA GLY A 45 -4.98 -25.87 4.58
C GLY A 45 -6.34 -25.16 4.54
N ASN A 46 -6.38 -23.82 4.57
CA ASN A 46 -7.61 -23.02 4.43
C ASN A 46 -7.38 -21.78 3.55
N PRO A 47 -7.35 -21.98 2.21
CA PRO A 47 -7.15 -20.88 1.28
C PRO A 47 -8.32 -19.89 1.34
N SER A 48 -8.06 -18.64 0.94
CA SER A 48 -9.12 -17.63 0.79
C SER A 48 -10.13 -18.04 -0.29
N PRO A 49 -11.27 -17.33 -0.37
CA PRO A 49 -12.28 -17.55 -1.43
C PRO A 49 -11.71 -17.52 -2.86
N TYR A 50 -10.57 -16.88 -3.07
CA TYR A 50 -9.89 -16.80 -4.37
C TYR A 50 -9.10 -18.05 -4.73
N LYS A 51 -9.01 -19.04 -3.82
CA LYS A 51 -8.33 -20.35 -4.03
C LYS A 51 -6.89 -20.24 -4.53
N ARG A 52 -6.20 -19.16 -4.20
CA ARG A 52 -4.79 -18.99 -4.51
C ARG A 52 -3.92 -19.75 -3.51
N PRO A 53 -2.75 -20.23 -3.92
CA PRO A 53 -1.89 -21.08 -3.07
C PRO A 53 -1.18 -20.29 -1.95
N GLU A 54 -0.96 -18.99 -2.14
CA GLU A 54 -0.16 -18.19 -1.22
C GLU A 54 -0.83 -18.05 0.15
N THR A 55 -0.04 -18.14 1.22
CA THR A 55 -0.52 -18.06 2.61
C THR A 55 0.31 -17.09 3.44
N ILE A 56 -0.26 -16.63 4.56
CA ILE A 56 0.48 -15.84 5.55
C ILE A 56 1.52 -16.69 6.29
N ASP A 57 1.29 -18.00 6.40
CA ASP A 57 2.25 -18.94 6.99
C ASP A 57 3.53 -18.99 6.15
N GLU A 58 3.40 -19.10 4.82
CA GLU A 58 4.52 -19.06 3.90
C GLU A 58 5.31 -17.74 4.00
N THR A 59 4.59 -16.61 4.10
CA THR A 59 5.24 -15.30 4.29
C THR A 59 6.03 -15.24 5.59
N ALA A 60 5.47 -15.75 6.69
CA ALA A 60 6.17 -15.80 7.97
C ALA A 60 7.40 -16.72 7.91
N GLU A 61 7.30 -17.86 7.23
CA GLU A 61 8.43 -18.77 7.00
C GLU A 61 9.55 -18.12 6.19
N MET A 62 9.20 -17.38 5.13
CA MET A 62 10.18 -16.62 4.33
C MET A 62 10.96 -15.61 5.18
N ILE A 63 10.28 -14.93 6.10
CA ILE A 63 10.93 -14.00 7.05
C ILE A 63 11.86 -14.77 7.99
N GLY A 64 11.42 -15.89 8.54
CA GLY A 64 12.23 -16.74 9.42
C GLY A 64 13.48 -17.28 8.70
N GLN A 65 13.33 -17.73 7.45
CA GLN A 65 14.46 -18.19 6.61
C GLN A 65 15.50 -17.10 6.34
N ALA A 66 15.05 -15.84 6.27
CA ALA A 66 15.94 -14.67 6.13
C ALA A 66 16.54 -14.19 7.48
N GLY A 67 16.28 -14.91 8.59
CA GLY A 67 16.79 -14.57 9.94
C GLY A 67 15.94 -13.54 10.69
N GLY A 68 14.77 -13.17 10.18
CA GLY A 68 13.83 -12.27 10.84
C GLY A 68 12.85 -13.02 11.78
N THR A 69 11.99 -12.26 12.45
CA THR A 69 10.94 -12.80 13.34
C THR A 69 9.56 -12.48 12.80
N ALA A 70 8.74 -13.49 12.58
CA ALA A 70 7.37 -13.29 12.11
C ALA A 70 6.38 -14.25 12.78
N ILE A 71 5.13 -13.80 12.89
CA ILE A 71 4.02 -14.50 13.51
C ILE A 71 2.84 -14.45 12.53
N ALA A 72 2.45 -15.60 11.99
CA ALA A 72 1.25 -15.69 11.16
C ALA A 72 -0.01 -15.72 12.06
N VAL A 73 -0.96 -14.84 11.79
CA VAL A 73 -2.23 -14.77 12.51
C VAL A 73 -3.37 -14.66 11.52
N ARG A 74 -4.24 -15.67 11.47
CA ARG A 74 -5.44 -15.60 10.63
C ARG A 74 -6.38 -14.52 11.17
N VAL A 75 -6.67 -13.53 10.33
CA VAL A 75 -7.60 -12.44 10.62
C VAL A 75 -8.38 -12.10 9.35
N ASP A 76 -9.68 -11.98 9.46
CA ASP A 76 -10.50 -11.30 8.46
C ASP A 76 -10.67 -9.83 8.86
N HIS A 77 -9.97 -8.93 8.18
CA HIS A 77 -9.99 -7.50 8.48
C HIS A 77 -11.33 -6.83 8.22
N THR A 78 -12.30 -7.52 7.61
CA THR A 78 -13.68 -7.07 7.49
C THR A 78 -14.52 -7.35 8.74
N ILE A 79 -13.97 -8.08 9.72
CA ILE A 79 -14.63 -8.51 10.96
C ILE A 79 -13.96 -7.81 12.15
N GLU A 80 -14.56 -6.72 12.62
CA GLU A 80 -13.98 -5.85 13.66
C GLU A 80 -13.53 -6.61 14.93
N PRO A 81 -14.29 -7.56 15.52
CA PRO A 81 -13.82 -8.33 16.67
C PRO A 81 -12.54 -9.15 16.44
N GLU A 82 -12.29 -9.65 15.21
CA GLU A 82 -11.04 -10.36 14.89
C GLU A 82 -9.86 -9.38 14.89
N VAL A 83 -10.06 -8.16 14.36
CA VAL A 83 -9.05 -7.11 14.35
C VAL A 83 -8.75 -6.61 15.77
N GLU A 84 -9.77 -6.38 16.58
CA GLU A 84 -9.61 -6.01 17.99
C GLU A 84 -8.78 -7.06 18.76
N ALA A 85 -9.12 -8.34 18.59
CA ALA A 85 -8.39 -9.45 19.21
C ALA A 85 -6.92 -9.51 18.75
N LEU A 86 -6.65 -9.21 17.47
CA LEU A 86 -5.28 -9.12 16.94
C LEU A 86 -4.47 -8.06 17.69
N PHE A 87 -4.96 -6.82 17.75
CA PHE A 87 -4.23 -5.72 18.41
C PHE A 87 -4.09 -5.95 19.93
N ALA A 88 -5.11 -6.53 20.58
CA ALA A 88 -5.02 -6.95 21.98
C ALA A 88 -3.93 -8.01 22.18
N ARG A 89 -3.78 -8.96 21.25
CA ARG A 89 -2.71 -9.96 21.28
C ARG A 89 -1.33 -9.31 21.11
N VAL A 90 -1.16 -8.40 20.12
CA VAL A 90 0.10 -7.70 19.90
C VAL A 90 0.53 -6.97 21.17
N MET A 91 -0.39 -6.24 21.80
CA MET A 91 -0.10 -5.52 23.03
C MET A 91 0.19 -6.42 24.23
N ARG A 92 -0.50 -7.55 24.36
CA ARG A 92 -0.20 -8.54 25.41
C ARG A 92 1.18 -9.19 25.23
N ASP A 93 1.54 -9.51 23.98
CA ASP A 93 2.75 -10.26 23.66
C ASP A 93 4.01 -9.35 23.67
N HIS A 94 3.88 -8.07 23.30
CA HIS A 94 5.01 -7.17 23.13
C HIS A 94 4.92 -5.83 23.88
N GLY A 95 3.75 -5.41 24.34
CA GLY A 95 3.54 -4.12 25.00
C GLY A 95 3.70 -2.90 24.08
N ARG A 96 3.85 -3.12 22.79
CA ARG A 96 4.10 -2.04 21.79
C ARG A 96 3.57 -2.39 20.40
N LEU A 97 3.32 -1.34 19.63
CA LEU A 97 3.01 -1.40 18.21
C LEU A 97 3.64 -0.17 17.54
N ASP A 98 4.49 -0.38 16.56
CA ASP A 98 5.24 0.70 15.92
C ASP A 98 4.81 0.98 14.48
N VAL A 99 4.47 -0.09 13.72
CA VAL A 99 4.10 0.02 12.31
C VAL A 99 2.84 -0.79 12.04
N VAL A 100 1.90 -0.21 11.30
CA VAL A 100 0.81 -0.93 10.65
C VAL A 100 0.85 -0.61 9.17
N ALA A 101 0.98 -1.64 8.33
CA ALA A 101 0.82 -1.50 6.89
C ALA A 101 -0.44 -2.24 6.46
N ASP A 102 -1.42 -1.51 5.95
CA ASP A 102 -2.66 -2.10 5.44
C ASP A 102 -2.56 -2.28 3.93
N CYS A 103 -2.55 -3.55 3.53
CA CYS A 103 -2.47 -4.02 2.15
C CYS A 103 -3.68 -4.89 1.81
N VAL A 104 -4.76 -4.80 2.58
CA VAL A 104 -5.96 -5.60 2.36
C VAL A 104 -6.57 -5.18 1.03
N ALA A 105 -6.49 -6.07 0.07
CA ALA A 105 -7.07 -5.93 -1.27
C ALA A 105 -7.95 -7.16 -1.52
N GLY A 106 -8.38 -7.36 -2.72
CA GLY A 106 -9.17 -8.53 -3.09
C GLY A 106 -10.32 -8.14 -3.99
N GLU A 107 -10.27 -6.91 -4.47
CA GLU A 107 -11.12 -6.42 -5.52
C GLU A 107 -10.76 -7.05 -6.88
N ASP A 108 -9.49 -7.42 -7.12
CA ASP A 108 -9.02 -7.93 -8.42
C ASP A 108 -9.87 -9.06 -9.01
N PRO A 109 -10.19 -10.15 -8.28
CA PRO A 109 -11.06 -11.19 -8.82
C PRO A 109 -12.51 -10.74 -8.99
N MET A 110 -12.95 -9.75 -8.23
CA MET A 110 -14.29 -9.17 -8.36
C MET A 110 -14.36 -8.23 -9.54
N MET A 111 -13.20 -7.67 -9.92
CA MET A 111 -13.03 -6.70 -11.00
C MET A 111 -12.54 -7.31 -12.32
N ALA A 112 -12.32 -8.59 -12.39
CA ALA A 112 -11.94 -9.29 -13.64
C ALA A 112 -12.92 -9.06 -14.81
N GLN A 113 -13.92 -8.22 -14.58
CA GLN A 113 -14.82 -7.71 -15.61
C GLN A 113 -14.55 -6.22 -15.79
N TRP A 114 -13.77 -5.86 -16.78
CA TRP A 114 -13.68 -4.52 -17.37
C TRP A 114 -15.05 -4.11 -17.99
N ALA A 115 -16.11 -4.37 -17.26
CA ALA A 115 -17.44 -4.03 -17.67
C ALA A 115 -17.69 -2.54 -17.37
N SER A 116 -18.42 -1.88 -18.24
CA SER A 116 -18.92 -0.53 -17.96
C SER A 116 -19.63 -0.53 -16.59
N PHE A 117 -19.42 0.52 -15.78
CA PHE A 117 -19.91 0.56 -14.38
C PHE A 117 -21.41 0.26 -14.22
N TRP A 118 -22.24 0.63 -15.22
CA TRP A 118 -23.68 0.34 -15.23
C TRP A 118 -24.04 -1.12 -15.46
N LYS A 119 -23.04 -1.97 -15.75
CA LYS A 119 -23.20 -3.44 -15.89
C LYS A 119 -22.68 -4.19 -14.66
N VAL A 120 -22.04 -3.51 -13.73
CA VAL A 120 -21.54 -4.12 -12.49
C VAL A 120 -22.70 -4.39 -11.55
N LYS A 121 -22.79 -5.60 -11.00
CA LYS A 121 -23.80 -5.94 -10.00
C LYS A 121 -23.51 -5.26 -8.67
N LEU A 122 -24.53 -4.68 -8.03
CA LEU A 122 -24.36 -3.93 -6.77
C LEU A 122 -23.90 -4.79 -5.59
N ASP A 123 -24.27 -6.07 -5.56
CA ASP A 123 -23.76 -7.01 -4.55
C ASP A 123 -22.24 -7.14 -4.59
N LYS A 124 -21.63 -7.12 -5.78
CA LYS A 124 -20.16 -7.11 -5.96
C LYS A 124 -19.56 -5.77 -5.53
N ALA A 125 -20.23 -4.66 -5.81
CA ALA A 125 -19.78 -3.34 -5.39
C ALA A 125 -19.70 -3.24 -3.86
N ASP A 126 -20.71 -3.70 -3.14
CA ASP A 126 -20.71 -3.74 -1.67
C ASP A 126 -19.56 -4.63 -1.14
N ALA A 127 -19.37 -5.81 -1.71
CA ALA A 127 -18.28 -6.70 -1.34
C ALA A 127 -16.91 -6.06 -1.56
N ILE A 128 -16.72 -5.32 -2.67
CA ILE A 128 -15.48 -4.58 -2.95
C ILE A 128 -15.25 -3.49 -1.89
N LEU A 129 -16.24 -2.66 -1.63
CA LEU A 129 -16.12 -1.58 -0.63
C LEU A 129 -15.83 -2.14 0.76
N ARG A 130 -16.53 -3.20 1.16
CA ARG A 130 -16.29 -3.84 2.45
C ARG A 130 -14.88 -4.42 2.55
N GLN A 131 -14.42 -5.10 1.50
CA GLN A 131 -13.12 -5.77 1.47
C GLN A 131 -11.95 -4.78 1.35
N ALA A 132 -12.05 -3.76 0.52
CA ALA A 132 -10.91 -2.93 0.15
C ALA A 132 -10.96 -1.50 0.73
N LEU A 133 -12.01 -1.17 1.50
CA LEU A 133 -12.13 0.14 2.15
C LEU A 133 -12.55 0.02 3.62
N VAL A 134 -13.66 -0.66 3.93
CA VAL A 134 -14.15 -0.76 5.31
C VAL A 134 -13.15 -1.52 6.19
N SER A 135 -12.47 -2.54 5.66
CA SER A 135 -11.39 -3.25 6.37
C SER A 135 -10.25 -2.33 6.80
N HIS A 136 -9.86 -1.37 5.95
CA HIS A 136 -8.84 -0.38 6.28
C HIS A 136 -9.27 0.55 7.42
N PHE A 137 -10.53 1.03 7.40
CA PHE A 137 -11.07 1.80 8.53
C PHE A 137 -11.04 1.01 9.85
N ILE A 138 -11.42 -0.26 9.82
CA ILE A 138 -11.40 -1.13 11.01
C ILE A 138 -9.96 -1.28 11.52
N THR A 139 -9.03 -1.61 10.63
CA THR A 139 -7.62 -1.82 10.97
C THR A 139 -6.98 -0.54 11.52
N ALA A 140 -7.16 0.58 10.81
CA ALA A 140 -6.61 1.88 11.20
C ALA A 140 -7.18 2.36 12.55
N LYS A 141 -8.48 2.17 12.81
CA LYS A 141 -9.10 2.49 14.10
C LYS A 141 -8.40 1.79 15.27
N HIS A 142 -8.22 0.48 15.19
CA HIS A 142 -7.60 -0.30 16.27
C HIS A 142 -6.10 -0.04 16.40
N ALA A 143 -5.41 0.22 15.28
CA ALA A 143 -4.03 0.70 15.27
C ALA A 143 -3.90 2.04 16.01
N ALA A 144 -4.73 3.03 15.63
CA ALA A 144 -4.73 4.36 16.23
C ALA A 144 -5.00 4.31 17.75
N LEU A 145 -6.01 3.56 18.21
CA LEU A 145 -6.32 3.40 19.63
C LEU A 145 -5.13 2.85 20.45
N THR A 146 -4.26 2.07 19.81
CA THR A 146 -3.05 1.54 20.43
C THR A 146 -1.91 2.57 20.39
N MET A 147 -1.67 3.19 19.24
CA MET A 147 -0.54 4.08 19.00
C MET A 147 -0.69 5.43 19.71
N ILE A 148 -1.90 5.96 19.82
CA ILE A 148 -2.21 7.22 20.55
C ILE A 148 -1.75 7.13 22.02
N LYS A 149 -1.96 5.99 22.68
CA LYS A 149 -1.52 5.77 24.05
C LYS A 149 0.00 5.79 24.19
N ALA A 150 0.70 5.30 23.18
CA ALA A 150 2.15 5.27 23.12
C ALA A 150 2.76 6.59 22.61
N LYS A 151 1.96 7.51 22.09
CA LYS A 151 2.33 8.77 21.43
C LYS A 151 3.37 8.58 20.30
N ARG A 152 3.24 7.49 19.57
CA ARG A 152 4.11 7.12 18.44
C ARG A 152 3.47 6.02 17.61
N GLY A 153 3.82 5.97 16.35
CA GLY A 153 3.43 4.91 15.43
C GLY A 153 3.39 5.39 13.99
N LEU A 154 3.40 4.45 13.08
CA LEU A 154 3.26 4.67 11.66
C LEU A 154 2.13 3.80 11.12
N ILE A 155 1.14 4.45 10.51
CA ILE A 155 0.07 3.79 9.75
C ILE A 155 0.31 4.05 8.27
N VAL A 156 0.40 2.99 7.48
CA VAL A 156 0.65 3.03 6.03
C VAL A 156 -0.53 2.42 5.30
N GLU A 157 -1.23 3.23 4.53
CA GLU A 157 -2.27 2.78 3.60
C GLU A 157 -1.65 2.48 2.25
N VAL A 158 -1.64 1.21 1.84
CA VAL A 158 -1.09 0.81 0.54
C VAL A 158 -2.18 0.93 -0.52
N THR A 159 -1.93 1.75 -1.54
CA THR A 159 -2.92 2.05 -2.59
C THR A 159 -2.25 2.05 -3.97
N GLU A 160 -2.93 2.56 -4.99
CA GLU A 160 -2.44 2.61 -6.36
C GLU A 160 -2.54 4.02 -6.94
N GLY A 161 -1.61 4.32 -7.89
CA GLY A 161 -1.54 5.59 -8.62
C GLY A 161 -1.07 6.75 -7.77
N ASP A 162 -0.09 7.46 -8.26
CA ASP A 162 0.54 8.63 -7.62
C ASP A 162 -0.25 9.93 -7.81
N GLN A 163 -1.34 9.89 -8.58
CA GLN A 163 -2.16 11.04 -8.92
C GLN A 163 -3.63 10.80 -8.59
N PHE A 164 -4.40 11.87 -8.46
CA PHE A 164 -5.86 11.84 -8.46
C PHE A 164 -6.41 11.76 -9.89
N GLY A 165 -5.88 10.81 -10.68
CA GLY A 165 -6.24 10.66 -12.07
C GLY A 165 -7.49 9.81 -12.29
N ALA A 166 -8.22 10.08 -13.37
CA ALA A 166 -9.26 9.20 -13.86
C ALA A 166 -8.63 8.10 -14.73
N GLY A 167 -8.86 6.85 -14.39
CA GLY A 167 -8.45 5.70 -15.19
C GLY A 167 -9.00 4.41 -14.60
N GLY A 168 -9.38 3.46 -15.45
CA GLY A 168 -9.90 2.18 -15.01
C GLY A 168 -11.38 2.20 -14.58
N ASN A 169 -11.79 1.18 -13.82
CA ASN A 169 -13.17 1.03 -13.37
C ASN A 169 -13.49 2.04 -12.25
N PRO A 170 -14.61 2.80 -12.32
CA PRO A 170 -14.97 3.79 -11.31
C PRO A 170 -15.01 3.25 -9.87
N MET A 171 -15.44 2.02 -9.67
CA MET A 171 -15.51 1.41 -8.34
C MET A 171 -14.11 1.25 -7.72
N THR A 172 -13.15 0.73 -8.50
CA THR A 172 -11.76 0.60 -8.05
C THR A 172 -11.15 1.95 -7.76
N GLN A 173 -11.30 2.87 -8.70
CA GLN A 173 -10.74 4.21 -8.53
C GLN A 173 -11.32 4.90 -7.30
N THR A 174 -12.61 4.72 -7.03
CA THR A 174 -13.23 5.23 -5.78
C THR A 174 -12.53 4.68 -4.55
N VAL A 175 -12.27 3.37 -4.49
CA VAL A 175 -11.55 2.74 -3.36
C VAL A 175 -10.14 3.31 -3.25
N LYS A 176 -9.36 3.33 -4.35
CA LYS A 176 -7.97 3.80 -4.32
C LYS A 176 -7.85 5.27 -3.91
N LEU A 177 -8.77 6.11 -4.38
CA LEU A 177 -8.85 7.52 -3.98
C LEU A 177 -9.29 7.68 -2.52
N ALA A 178 -10.23 6.86 -2.05
CA ALA A 178 -10.68 6.89 -0.66
C ALA A 178 -9.55 6.56 0.32
N LEU A 179 -8.68 5.59 0.00
CA LEU A 179 -7.52 5.25 0.84
C LEU A 179 -6.53 6.41 0.94
N LYS A 180 -6.27 7.15 -0.15
CA LYS A 180 -5.44 8.37 -0.13
C LYS A 180 -6.05 9.45 0.76
N ALA A 181 -7.35 9.70 0.59
CA ALA A 181 -8.09 10.66 1.40
C ALA A 181 -8.12 10.25 2.87
N MET A 182 -8.26 8.95 3.16
CA MET A 182 -8.24 8.40 4.51
C MET A 182 -6.90 8.68 5.19
N ALA A 183 -5.77 8.37 4.57
CA ALA A 183 -4.45 8.65 5.12
C ALA A 183 -4.24 10.14 5.41
N LEU A 184 -4.63 11.03 4.48
CA LEU A 184 -4.54 12.48 4.64
C LEU A 184 -5.37 12.98 5.85
N ASN A 185 -6.62 12.51 5.97
CA ASN A 185 -7.49 12.96 7.06
C ASN A 185 -7.07 12.38 8.42
N MET A 186 -6.69 11.10 8.47
CA MET A 186 -6.13 10.49 9.68
C MET A 186 -4.88 11.23 10.18
N ALA A 187 -4.03 11.69 9.27
CA ALA A 187 -2.82 12.43 9.62
C ALA A 187 -3.15 13.68 10.47
N GLY A 188 -4.15 14.48 10.06
CA GLY A 188 -4.58 15.66 10.82
C GLY A 188 -5.10 15.33 12.22
N GLU A 189 -5.86 14.23 12.35
CA GLU A 189 -6.39 13.79 13.65
C GLU A 189 -5.30 13.19 14.56
N LEU A 190 -4.30 12.53 13.97
CA LEU A 190 -3.26 11.78 14.68
C LEU A 190 -2.03 12.63 15.04
N GLU A 191 -1.80 13.76 14.36
CA GLU A 191 -0.66 14.65 14.60
C GLU A 191 -0.51 15.07 16.08
N PRO A 192 -1.57 15.51 16.81
CA PRO A 192 -1.46 15.88 18.22
C PRO A 192 -1.06 14.71 19.12
N HIS A 193 -1.16 13.50 18.63
CA HIS A 193 -0.85 12.25 19.34
C HIS A 193 0.52 11.66 18.96
N GLY A 194 1.29 12.31 18.08
CA GLY A 194 2.60 11.84 17.65
C GLY A 194 2.56 10.57 16.77
N VAL A 195 1.42 10.30 16.13
CA VAL A 195 1.24 9.17 15.23
C VAL A 195 1.20 9.66 13.78
N THR A 196 1.96 9.00 12.93
CA THR A 196 2.09 9.32 11.51
C THR A 196 1.16 8.45 10.69
N ALA A 197 0.43 9.03 9.75
CA ALA A 197 -0.35 8.31 8.75
C ALA A 197 0.04 8.77 7.34
N VAL A 198 0.31 7.82 6.45
CA VAL A 198 0.68 8.08 5.05
C VAL A 198 -0.03 7.12 4.12
N ALA A 199 -0.20 7.51 2.87
CA ALA A 199 -0.50 6.58 1.79
C ALA A 199 0.78 6.28 1.01
N ILE A 200 0.97 5.03 0.57
CA ILE A 200 2.08 4.64 -0.29
C ILE A 200 1.59 3.92 -1.54
N VAL A 201 2.22 4.23 -2.66
CA VAL A 201 1.94 3.59 -3.94
C VAL A 201 3.19 2.87 -4.47
N PRO A 202 3.07 1.60 -4.89
CA PRO A 202 4.07 0.96 -5.72
C PRO A 202 3.96 1.46 -7.17
N GLY A 203 5.01 1.24 -7.95
CA GLY A 203 4.95 1.30 -9.40
C GLY A 203 4.18 0.11 -10.00
N PHE A 204 4.50 -0.28 -11.23
CA PHE A 204 3.93 -1.50 -11.80
C PHE A 204 4.42 -2.71 -10.99
N LEU A 205 3.58 -3.20 -10.09
CA LEU A 205 3.97 -4.24 -9.13
C LEU A 205 4.02 -5.62 -9.81
N ARG A 206 5.21 -6.22 -9.86
CA ARG A 206 5.44 -7.59 -10.34
C ARG A 206 5.06 -8.61 -9.27
N SER A 207 3.76 -8.67 -8.96
CA SER A 207 3.21 -9.61 -7.98
C SER A 207 3.04 -11.02 -8.57
N GLU A 208 2.77 -12.00 -7.71
CA GLU A 208 2.50 -13.38 -8.10
C GLU A 208 1.37 -13.47 -9.15
N SER A 209 0.32 -12.65 -9.01
CA SER A 209 -0.78 -12.60 -9.98
C SER A 209 -0.35 -11.97 -11.31
N MET A 210 0.56 -11.01 -11.31
CA MET A 210 1.09 -10.41 -12.53
C MET A 210 2.03 -11.37 -13.26
N LEU A 211 2.90 -12.07 -12.55
CA LEU A 211 3.72 -13.12 -13.14
C LEU A 211 2.87 -14.19 -13.82
N GLU A 212 1.81 -14.64 -13.17
CA GLU A 212 0.85 -15.59 -13.73
C GLU A 212 0.11 -15.01 -14.97
N HIS A 213 -0.35 -13.76 -14.90
CA HIS A 213 -1.00 -13.07 -16.01
C HIS A 213 -0.10 -13.01 -17.26
N PHE A 214 1.17 -12.69 -17.07
CA PHE A 214 2.15 -12.64 -18.15
C PHE A 214 2.69 -14.04 -18.53
N LYS A 215 2.39 -15.07 -17.74
CA LYS A 215 2.89 -16.45 -17.89
C LYS A 215 4.42 -16.51 -17.86
N VAL A 216 4.99 -15.83 -16.86
CA VAL A 216 6.42 -15.77 -16.58
C VAL A 216 6.69 -16.10 -15.11
N THR A 217 7.98 -16.27 -14.78
CA THR A 217 8.50 -16.41 -13.41
C THR A 217 9.44 -15.23 -13.09
N GLU A 218 9.91 -15.12 -11.88
CA GLU A 218 10.93 -14.10 -11.54
C GLU A 218 12.23 -14.29 -12.35
N ASP A 219 12.58 -15.51 -12.74
CA ASP A 219 13.80 -15.77 -13.51
C ASP A 219 13.71 -15.26 -14.97
N ASN A 220 12.52 -15.30 -15.56
CA ASN A 220 12.30 -14.88 -16.95
C ASN A 220 11.26 -13.76 -17.12
N TRP A 221 11.00 -12.98 -16.08
CA TRP A 221 9.95 -11.96 -16.07
C TRP A 221 10.03 -10.97 -17.24
N ARG A 222 11.24 -10.71 -17.75
CA ARG A 222 11.46 -9.80 -18.90
C ARG A 222 10.76 -10.26 -20.18
N ASP A 223 10.45 -11.55 -20.30
CA ASP A 223 9.66 -12.07 -21.41
C ASP A 223 8.22 -11.53 -21.42
N GLY A 224 7.71 -11.09 -20.26
CA GLY A 224 6.43 -10.39 -20.15
C GLY A 224 6.39 -9.08 -20.94
N GLY A 225 7.52 -8.41 -21.11
CA GLY A 225 7.67 -7.21 -21.94
C GLY A 225 7.31 -7.41 -23.40
N LYS A 226 7.29 -8.66 -23.90
CA LYS A 226 6.80 -8.98 -25.24
C LYS A 226 5.28 -8.77 -25.38
N LYS A 227 4.54 -8.85 -24.27
CA LYS A 227 3.09 -8.63 -24.24
C LYS A 227 2.74 -7.18 -23.86
N ASP A 228 3.46 -6.64 -22.89
CA ASP A 228 3.34 -5.25 -22.43
C ASP A 228 4.73 -4.69 -22.13
N PRO A 229 5.27 -3.81 -22.97
CA PRO A 229 6.58 -3.19 -22.75
C PRO A 229 6.70 -2.50 -21.38
N ASN A 230 5.58 -1.95 -20.83
CA ASN A 230 5.58 -1.29 -19.53
C ASN A 230 5.97 -2.24 -18.40
N PHE A 231 5.75 -3.55 -18.57
CA PHE A 231 6.14 -4.55 -17.57
C PHE A 231 7.65 -4.60 -17.34
N LEU A 232 8.47 -4.11 -18.28
CA LEU A 232 9.93 -4.03 -18.11
C LEU A 232 10.36 -3.02 -17.03
N GLU A 233 9.51 -2.06 -16.71
CA GLU A 233 9.71 -1.08 -15.63
C GLU A 233 9.06 -1.51 -14.31
N SER A 234 8.57 -2.74 -14.24
CA SER A 234 7.95 -3.27 -13.02
C SER A 234 8.95 -3.41 -11.87
N GLU A 235 8.43 -3.24 -10.66
CA GLU A 235 9.13 -3.46 -9.39
C GLU A 235 8.65 -4.76 -8.73
N THR A 236 9.52 -5.38 -7.90
CA THR A 236 9.10 -6.50 -7.07
C THR A 236 8.33 -6.03 -5.83
N PRO A 237 7.54 -6.91 -5.18
CA PRO A 237 6.95 -6.61 -3.87
C PRO A 237 7.96 -6.17 -2.80
N MET A 238 9.23 -6.59 -2.90
CA MET A 238 10.29 -6.18 -1.99
C MET A 238 10.65 -4.69 -2.12
N TYR A 239 10.47 -4.09 -3.30
CA TYR A 239 10.84 -2.69 -3.51
C TYR A 239 9.96 -1.74 -2.70
N VAL A 240 8.63 -1.85 -2.81
CA VAL A 240 7.71 -1.11 -1.93
C VAL A 240 7.88 -1.53 -0.47
N GLY A 241 8.25 -2.79 -0.20
CA GLY A 241 8.60 -3.26 1.14
C GLY A 241 9.78 -2.50 1.74
N ARG A 242 10.86 -2.32 0.97
CA ARG A 242 12.04 -1.53 1.37
C ARG A 242 11.69 -0.06 1.58
N ALA A 243 10.76 0.47 0.79
CA ALA A 243 10.25 1.84 0.98
C ALA A 243 9.56 2.00 2.35
N VAL A 244 8.68 1.07 2.72
CA VAL A 244 8.02 1.08 4.04
C VAL A 244 9.01 0.87 5.19
N ALA A 245 9.97 -0.04 5.03
CA ALA A 245 11.00 -0.29 6.05
C ALA A 245 11.92 0.93 6.24
N ALA A 246 12.32 1.60 5.16
CA ALA A 246 13.10 2.83 5.22
C ALA A 246 12.34 3.96 5.91
N LEU A 247 11.06 4.12 5.57
CA LEU A 247 10.19 5.11 6.20
C LEU A 247 10.01 4.83 7.71
N ALA A 248 9.81 3.57 8.10
CA ALA A 248 9.67 3.18 9.51
C ALA A 248 10.95 3.41 10.32
N GLY A 249 12.12 3.39 9.67
CA GLY A 249 13.42 3.70 10.27
C GLY A 249 13.82 5.17 10.22
N ASP A 250 13.05 6.02 9.54
CA ASP A 250 13.35 7.45 9.39
C ASP A 250 13.06 8.20 10.70
N PRO A 251 14.07 8.85 11.34
CA PRO A 251 13.85 9.66 12.51
C PRO A 251 12.94 10.88 12.24
N ASN A 252 12.82 11.30 10.98
CA ASN A 252 11.97 12.42 10.57
C ASN A 252 10.60 11.96 10.01
N MET A 253 10.22 10.72 10.23
CA MET A 253 8.99 10.11 9.71
C MET A 253 7.75 10.98 9.95
N THR A 254 7.66 11.65 11.09
CA THR A 254 6.50 12.49 11.45
C THR A 254 6.28 13.67 10.50
N SER A 255 7.33 14.18 9.86
CA SER A 255 7.22 15.27 8.88
C SER A 255 6.53 14.85 7.57
N ARG A 256 6.32 13.55 7.39
CA ARG A 256 5.68 12.97 6.20
C ARG A 256 4.20 12.66 6.39
N SER A 257 3.68 12.94 7.59
CA SER A 257 2.26 12.66 7.90
C SER A 257 1.34 13.36 6.89
N GLY A 258 0.35 12.65 6.38
CA GLY A 258 -0.59 13.14 5.38
C GLY A 258 -0.08 13.09 3.93
N GLN A 259 1.14 12.63 3.68
CA GLN A 259 1.68 12.58 2.32
C GLN A 259 1.22 11.31 1.58
N LEU A 260 1.10 11.45 0.26
CA LEU A 260 1.07 10.35 -0.69
C LEU A 260 2.51 10.14 -1.17
N LEU A 261 3.07 8.99 -0.85
CA LEU A 261 4.45 8.63 -1.12
C LEU A 261 4.52 7.54 -2.19
N ALA A 262 5.56 7.55 -3.01
CA ALA A 262 5.79 6.52 -4.01
C ALA A 262 7.06 5.71 -3.70
N SER A 263 7.03 4.39 -3.97
CA SER A 263 8.17 3.49 -3.76
C SER A 263 9.45 4.00 -4.44
N TRP A 264 9.32 4.49 -5.68
CA TRP A 264 10.45 5.02 -6.47
C TRP A 264 11.01 6.34 -5.96
N GLU A 265 10.17 7.21 -5.36
CA GLU A 265 10.64 8.46 -4.74
C GLU A 265 11.44 8.15 -3.47
N LEU A 266 10.90 7.29 -2.61
CA LEU A 266 11.59 6.84 -1.41
C LEU A 266 12.88 6.09 -1.74
N ALA A 267 12.91 5.31 -2.82
CA ALA A 267 14.13 4.65 -3.27
C ALA A 267 15.22 5.63 -3.72
N ARG A 268 14.83 6.74 -4.36
CA ARG A 268 15.80 7.81 -4.70
C ARG A 268 16.32 8.52 -3.46
N GLU A 269 15.46 8.75 -2.47
CA GLU A 269 15.82 9.45 -1.26
C GLU A 269 16.67 8.58 -0.32
N PHE A 270 16.20 7.39 0.00
CA PHE A 270 16.86 6.46 0.93
C PHE A 270 17.92 5.58 0.26
N GLN A 271 18.14 5.73 -1.04
CA GLN A 271 19.21 5.07 -1.81
C GLN A 271 19.18 3.54 -1.79
N PHE A 272 17.99 2.92 -1.66
CA PHE A 272 17.85 1.47 -1.81
C PHE A 272 17.55 1.07 -3.27
N THR A 273 17.75 -0.21 -3.57
CA THR A 273 17.47 -0.82 -4.87
C THR A 273 16.41 -1.91 -4.71
N ASP A 274 15.86 -2.40 -5.82
CA ASP A 274 15.10 -3.64 -5.85
C ASP A 274 16.01 -4.86 -5.69
N VAL A 275 15.45 -6.06 -5.63
CA VAL A 275 16.20 -7.31 -5.41
C VAL A 275 17.18 -7.64 -6.54
N ASP A 276 16.90 -7.16 -7.74
CA ASP A 276 17.76 -7.31 -8.93
C ASP A 276 18.79 -6.17 -9.10
N GLY A 277 18.92 -5.30 -8.10
CA GLY A 277 19.86 -4.17 -8.09
C GLY A 277 19.41 -2.94 -8.86
N ARG A 278 18.26 -3.00 -9.57
CA ARG A 278 17.67 -1.85 -10.27
C ARG A 278 16.99 -0.87 -9.29
N ARG A 279 16.72 0.31 -9.80
CA ARG A 279 15.83 1.30 -9.19
C ARG A 279 14.73 1.63 -10.18
N PRO A 280 13.67 0.81 -10.26
CA PRO A 280 12.52 1.15 -11.08
C PRO A 280 12.00 2.54 -10.71
N ASP A 281 11.70 3.38 -11.71
CA ASP A 281 11.23 4.74 -11.48
C ASP A 281 9.96 4.99 -12.29
N TRP A 282 8.85 4.44 -11.81
CA TRP A 282 7.56 4.51 -12.49
C TRP A 282 7.09 5.95 -12.70
N GLY A 283 7.43 6.87 -11.80
CA GLY A 283 7.06 8.29 -11.92
C GLY A 283 7.81 9.04 -13.02
N ARG A 284 8.93 8.51 -13.52
CA ARG A 284 9.68 9.07 -14.66
C ARG A 284 9.53 8.25 -15.92
N TYR A 285 8.84 7.13 -15.81
CA TYR A 285 8.63 6.27 -16.95
C TYR A 285 7.62 6.91 -17.90
N ASP A 286 8.05 7.10 -19.14
CA ASP A 286 7.20 7.67 -20.20
C ASP A 286 6.41 6.53 -20.85
N ILE A 287 5.18 6.37 -20.39
CA ILE A 287 4.30 5.32 -20.89
C ILE A 287 3.96 5.61 -22.34
N ASP A 288 4.30 4.71 -23.27
CA ASP A 288 3.85 4.79 -24.64
C ASP A 288 2.34 4.55 -24.73
N TRP A 289 1.59 5.62 -24.72
CA TRP A 289 0.13 5.60 -24.86
C TRP A 289 -0.36 5.40 -26.29
N SER A 290 0.54 5.35 -27.28
CA SER A 290 0.15 5.20 -28.70
C SER A 290 -0.61 3.89 -28.98
N ALA A 291 -0.33 2.84 -28.21
CA ALA A 291 -1.01 1.56 -28.24
C ALA A 291 -2.37 1.52 -27.49
N HIS A 292 -2.71 2.60 -26.78
CA HIS A 292 -3.91 2.64 -25.94
C HIS A 292 -5.09 3.33 -26.68
N PRO A 293 -6.33 2.96 -26.40
CA PRO A 293 -7.49 3.60 -27.02
C PRO A 293 -7.48 5.12 -26.79
N ARG A 294 -7.78 5.90 -27.85
CA ARG A 294 -7.83 7.36 -27.78
C ARG A 294 -8.70 7.92 -26.65
N SER A 295 -9.70 7.15 -26.20
CA SER A 295 -10.55 7.48 -25.06
C SER A 295 -9.77 7.54 -23.73
N LEU A 296 -8.76 6.70 -23.53
CA LEU A 296 -7.91 6.74 -22.34
C LEU A 296 -7.02 7.98 -22.34
N LEU A 297 -6.37 8.29 -23.46
CA LEU A 297 -5.58 9.53 -23.63
C LEU A 297 -6.41 10.78 -23.37
N GLN A 298 -7.66 10.81 -23.83
CA GLN A 298 -8.57 11.93 -23.60
C GLN A 298 -8.98 12.06 -22.14
N MET A 299 -9.19 10.93 -21.42
CA MET A 299 -9.48 10.91 -20.01
C MET A 299 -8.31 11.45 -19.16
N PHE A 300 -7.07 11.05 -19.49
CA PHE A 300 -5.88 11.56 -18.81
C PHE A 300 -5.70 13.07 -19.02
N ARG A 301 -5.86 13.56 -20.26
CA ARG A 301 -5.83 15.00 -20.57
C ARG A 301 -6.87 15.78 -19.77
N THR A 302 -8.12 15.32 -19.79
CA THR A 302 -9.21 15.97 -19.04
C THR A 302 -8.95 15.96 -17.53
N GLY A 303 -8.42 14.86 -16.98
CA GLY A 303 -8.03 14.77 -15.57
C GLY A 303 -6.95 15.79 -15.20
N LEU A 304 -5.91 15.89 -16.01
CA LEU A 304 -4.82 16.86 -15.82
C LEU A 304 -5.31 18.31 -15.93
N ASP A 305 -6.14 18.62 -16.94
CA ASP A 305 -6.72 19.95 -17.12
C ASP A 305 -7.59 20.36 -15.93
N LEU A 306 -8.37 19.44 -15.37
CA LEU A 306 -9.18 19.66 -14.16
C LEU A 306 -8.30 19.90 -12.93
N GLN A 307 -7.20 19.18 -12.78
CA GLN A 307 -6.26 19.39 -11.67
C GLN A 307 -5.57 20.76 -11.76
N ILE A 308 -5.14 21.16 -12.95
CA ILE A 308 -4.54 22.47 -13.18
C ILE A 308 -5.57 23.57 -12.86
N ALA A 309 -6.79 23.49 -13.36
CA ALA A 309 -7.85 24.45 -13.09
C ALA A 309 -8.20 24.54 -11.59
N TRP A 310 -8.20 23.41 -10.88
CA TRP A 310 -8.40 23.38 -9.43
C TRP A 310 -7.24 24.06 -8.69
N LEU A 311 -5.99 23.75 -9.04
CA LEU A 311 -4.80 24.38 -8.45
C LEU A 311 -4.80 25.90 -8.68
N GLU A 312 -5.12 26.36 -9.88
CA GLU A 312 -5.25 27.79 -10.19
C GLU A 312 -6.31 28.46 -9.32
N THR A 313 -7.45 27.80 -9.12
CA THR A 313 -8.53 28.29 -8.25
C THR A 313 -8.09 28.38 -6.79
N VAL A 314 -7.39 27.37 -6.27
CA VAL A 314 -6.86 27.35 -4.90
C VAL A 314 -5.81 28.45 -4.71
N LEU A 315 -4.91 28.64 -5.68
CA LEU A 315 -3.90 29.67 -5.65
C LEU A 315 -4.52 31.09 -5.68
N ALA A 316 -5.54 31.30 -6.50
CA ALA A 316 -6.27 32.56 -6.57
C ALA A 316 -6.93 32.88 -5.21
N ARG A 317 -7.67 31.93 -4.61
CA ARG A 317 -8.29 32.09 -3.29
C ARG A 317 -7.26 32.32 -2.19
N SER A 318 -6.12 31.64 -2.23
CA SER A 318 -5.03 31.84 -1.26
C SER A 318 -4.44 33.25 -1.34
N ARG A 319 -4.28 33.81 -2.57
CA ARG A 319 -3.82 35.20 -2.78
C ARG A 319 -4.83 36.19 -2.23
N GLU A 320 -6.14 36.00 -2.50
CA GLU A 320 -7.20 36.86 -1.97
C GLU A 320 -7.28 36.81 -0.44
N PHE A 321 -7.09 35.62 0.16
CA PHE A 321 -7.06 35.47 1.61
C PHE A 321 -5.86 36.21 2.22
N ARG A 322 -4.66 36.04 1.66
CA ARG A 322 -3.45 36.76 2.11
C ARG A 322 -3.58 38.27 2.02
N ALA A 323 -4.25 38.77 0.97
CA ALA A 323 -4.50 40.22 0.81
C ALA A 323 -5.47 40.82 1.86
N LYS A 324 -6.23 39.98 2.55
CA LYS A 324 -7.20 40.37 3.60
C LYS A 324 -6.65 40.23 5.01
N LEU A 325 -5.44 39.67 5.18
CA LEU A 325 -4.80 39.58 6.50
C LEU A 325 -4.25 40.98 6.90
N PRO A 326 -4.47 41.41 8.15
CA PRO A 326 -3.85 42.63 8.64
C PRO A 326 -2.33 42.45 8.66
N ALA A 327 -1.62 43.56 8.38
CA ALA A 327 -0.17 43.63 8.35
C ALA A 327 0.46 43.32 9.71
#